data_9d7f1cf924710e1f14bfe6ad1ea266af
#
_entry.id   9d7f1cf924710e1f14bfe6ad1ea266af
#
_cell.length_a   1.000
_cell.length_b   1.000
_cell.length_c   1.000
_cell.angle_alpha   90.00
_cell.angle_beta   90.00
_cell.angle_gamma   90.00
#
_symmetry.space_group_name_H-M   'P 1'
#
loop_
_entity.id
_entity.type
_entity.pdbx_description
1 polymer ?
#
loop_
_entity_poly.entity_id
_entity_poly.type
_entity_poly.pdbx_seq_one_letter_code
_entity_poly.pdbx_strand_id
1 'polypeptide(L)'
;MGHLLSRVLNLPAVALVRRRRRMRLTAATLVALTATLTAHAAEWELDVDTRLVSVDGPPPIIAGGLGSVRFGGDESGLRLGRARFALSQNLGELFSLHLDASSWGDRDKTPVGLTEAYLQFRPYPYAGYRLRVKAGAFYAPISLENRTSGWESPYTLSYSAIDSWLGQEVRTIGTEVQLDWLGRRSGHDFDLGATAGVFGWDDGAGAALANGGFTLTDRQTVLWGRVGKPGVPPVRAAEPFREMDGKAGAYGGLEARYLDRVVLRFLRYDNKANPSATDAVTHTIAWNTTFNSAGLRVEGGNGWTAIFQWLQGQTSIAPQGSEVQWPFRASYVLLAKRFGSHTLSARYDKFEVEGHSDDGSDDNGWQKGHAITLAYIFQPGARWRYTLEWLRVQSTSYNRQEFEDGPPTASQTQVQFAVRCALGSLAR
;
A
#
# COMPACT_ATOMS: atom_id res chain seq x y z
N MET A 1 46.38 -17.99 35.40
CA MET A 1 45.41 -17.21 34.61
C MET A 1 45.89 -17.29 33.16
N GLY A 2 45.41 -18.21 32.42
CA GLY A 2 45.76 -18.47 31.01
C GLY A 2 45.30 -19.90 30.68
N HIS A 3 44.34 -20.05 29.82
CA HIS A 3 43.72 -21.22 29.23
C HIS A 3 42.19 -21.19 29.37
N LEU A 4 41.52 -20.33 28.57
CA LEU A 4 40.12 -20.52 28.23
C LEU A 4 39.69 -19.59 27.06
N LEU A 5 40.44 -19.64 25.95
CA LEU A 5 40.11 -18.91 24.71
C LEU A 5 40.66 -19.68 23.48
N SER A 6 40.16 -20.90 23.24
CA SER A 6 40.45 -21.58 21.97
C SER A 6 39.50 -22.74 21.68
N ARG A 7 38.19 -22.53 21.75
CA ARG A 7 37.19 -23.51 21.24
C ARG A 7 35.86 -22.88 20.87
N VAL A 8 35.82 -21.90 19.96
CA VAL A 8 34.56 -21.54 19.23
C VAL A 8 34.98 -20.99 17.85
N LEU A 9 35.50 -21.82 17.00
CA LEU A 9 35.61 -21.52 15.56
C LEU A 9 35.74 -22.84 14.81
N ASN A 10 34.65 -23.53 14.57
CA ASN A 10 34.50 -24.50 13.48
C ASN A 10 33.02 -24.87 13.36
N LEU A 11 32.26 -24.09 12.60
CA LEU A 11 30.99 -24.52 12.03
C LEU A 11 31.11 -24.46 10.51
N PRO A 12 30.68 -25.51 9.79
CA PRO A 12 31.05 -25.68 8.38
C PRO A 12 30.25 -24.76 7.45
N ALA A 13 30.97 -24.01 6.63
CA ALA A 13 30.48 -23.15 5.57
C ALA A 13 29.69 -23.85 4.43
N VAL A 14 29.35 -25.10 4.56
CA VAL A 14 28.76 -25.94 3.50
C VAL A 14 27.24 -25.82 3.41
N ALA A 15 26.54 -25.40 4.47
CA ALA A 15 25.09 -25.33 4.47
C ALA A 15 24.50 -24.08 3.75
N LEU A 16 25.26 -22.99 3.69
CA LEU A 16 24.78 -21.73 3.10
C LEU A 16 24.78 -21.72 1.57
N VAL A 17 25.68 -22.49 0.94
CA VAL A 17 25.80 -22.54 -0.53
C VAL A 17 24.70 -23.37 -1.19
N ARG A 18 24.18 -24.40 -0.50
CA ARG A 18 23.09 -25.23 -1.06
C ARG A 18 21.72 -24.53 -1.10
N ARG A 19 21.46 -23.61 -0.18
CA ARG A 19 20.16 -22.88 -0.13
C ARG A 19 20.07 -21.80 -1.24
N ARG A 20 21.19 -21.13 -1.56
CA ARG A 20 21.25 -20.15 -2.67
C ARG A 20 21.15 -20.79 -4.06
N ARG A 21 21.56 -22.04 -4.22
CA ARG A 21 21.47 -22.76 -5.51
C ARG A 21 20.04 -23.23 -5.81
N ARG A 22 19.22 -23.58 -4.80
CA ARG A 22 17.82 -23.99 -4.99
C ARG A 22 16.93 -22.80 -5.33
N MET A 23 17.17 -21.60 -4.81
CA MET A 23 16.41 -20.40 -5.19
C MET A 23 16.72 -19.92 -6.61
N ARG A 24 17.93 -20.15 -7.11
CA ARG A 24 18.29 -19.78 -8.51
C ARG A 24 17.71 -20.76 -9.55
N LEU A 25 17.48 -22.01 -9.19
CA LEU A 25 16.85 -22.99 -10.08
C LEU A 25 15.33 -22.79 -10.22
N THR A 26 14.65 -22.36 -9.15
CA THR A 26 13.20 -22.05 -9.21
C THR A 26 12.86 -20.81 -10.02
N ALA A 27 13.71 -19.77 -9.99
CA ALA A 27 13.53 -18.58 -10.81
C ALA A 27 13.77 -18.86 -12.31
N ALA A 28 14.77 -19.68 -12.64
CA ALA A 28 15.07 -20.07 -14.02
C ALA A 28 14.01 -21.00 -14.63
N THR A 29 13.37 -21.86 -13.82
CA THR A 29 12.31 -22.77 -14.27
C THR A 29 11.00 -22.01 -14.53
N LEU A 30 10.71 -20.94 -13.80
CA LEU A 30 9.54 -20.09 -14.05
C LEU A 30 9.66 -19.31 -15.36
N VAL A 31 10.87 -18.86 -15.72
CA VAL A 31 11.15 -18.15 -16.98
C VAL A 31 11.11 -19.11 -18.20
N ALA A 32 11.47 -20.39 -18.02
CA ALA A 32 11.46 -21.38 -19.10
C ALA A 32 10.05 -21.92 -19.45
N LEU A 33 9.07 -21.80 -18.54
CA LEU A 33 7.69 -22.24 -18.77
C LEU A 33 6.89 -21.25 -19.65
N THR A 34 7.40 -20.04 -19.87
CA THR A 34 6.75 -19.00 -20.67
C THR A 34 7.02 -19.09 -22.19
N ALA A 35 7.88 -20.00 -22.64
CA ALA A 35 8.38 -20.03 -24.02
C ALA A 35 7.50 -20.81 -25.03
N THR A 36 6.40 -21.45 -24.60
CA THR A 36 5.56 -22.29 -25.50
C THR A 36 4.07 -21.94 -25.54
N LEU A 37 3.66 -20.85 -24.87
CA LEU A 37 2.29 -20.36 -24.94
C LEU A 37 2.14 -19.46 -26.15
N THR A 38 1.15 -19.74 -27.01
CA THR A 38 0.77 -18.94 -28.21
C THR A 38 0.76 -17.45 -27.80
N ALA A 39 1.70 -16.70 -28.36
CA ALA A 39 1.96 -15.31 -28.01
C ALA A 39 0.78 -14.42 -28.45
N HIS A 40 -0.18 -14.23 -27.56
CA HIS A 40 -0.96 -13.00 -27.59
C HIS A 40 0.00 -11.86 -27.28
N ALA A 41 -0.12 -10.73 -27.98
CA ALA A 41 0.78 -9.60 -27.77
C ALA A 41 0.75 -9.19 -26.28
N ALA A 42 1.92 -9.19 -25.65
CA ALA A 42 2.06 -8.71 -24.30
C ALA A 42 1.74 -7.22 -24.26
N GLU A 43 0.89 -6.80 -23.32
CA GLU A 43 0.61 -5.41 -23.06
C GLU A 43 1.57 -4.92 -21.98
N TRP A 44 2.29 -3.85 -22.26
CA TRP A 44 3.26 -3.28 -21.33
C TRP A 44 3.14 -1.77 -21.23
N GLU A 45 3.56 -1.23 -20.09
CA GLU A 45 3.60 0.18 -19.82
C GLU A 45 4.91 0.51 -19.08
N LEU A 46 5.57 1.57 -19.51
CA LEU A 46 6.65 2.22 -18.79
C LEU A 46 6.23 3.64 -18.54
N ASP A 47 6.13 4.06 -17.30
CA ASP A 47 5.89 5.43 -16.95
C ASP A 47 6.98 6.00 -16.03
N VAL A 48 7.31 7.28 -16.26
CA VAL A 48 8.27 8.03 -15.47
C VAL A 48 7.61 9.32 -15.03
N ASP A 49 7.63 9.56 -13.72
CA ASP A 49 7.10 10.74 -13.04
C ASP A 49 8.27 11.51 -12.43
N THR A 50 8.46 12.75 -12.89
CA THR A 50 9.43 13.70 -12.32
C THR A 50 8.68 14.85 -11.67
N ARG A 51 9.21 15.35 -10.53
CA ARG A 51 8.53 16.33 -9.69
C ARG A 51 9.44 17.48 -9.31
N LEU A 52 8.92 18.69 -9.37
CA LEU A 52 9.45 19.83 -8.66
C LEU A 52 8.69 19.94 -7.33
N VAL A 53 9.40 19.83 -6.23
CA VAL A 53 8.86 19.76 -4.86
C VAL A 53 9.30 20.98 -4.09
N SER A 54 8.34 21.59 -3.38
CA SER A 54 8.58 22.55 -2.31
C SER A 54 7.88 22.04 -1.06
N VAL A 55 8.64 21.86 0.02
CA VAL A 55 8.13 21.27 1.25
C VAL A 55 8.73 21.95 2.47
N ASP A 56 7.94 22.07 3.52
CA ASP A 56 8.37 22.43 4.87
C ASP A 56 8.14 21.25 5.85
N GLY A 57 8.78 21.32 7.02
CA GLY A 57 8.56 20.37 8.10
C GLY A 57 9.59 19.25 8.21
N PRO A 58 9.41 18.33 9.16
CA PRO A 58 10.38 17.29 9.50
C PRO A 58 10.56 16.27 8.37
N PRO A 59 11.68 15.52 8.36
CA PRO A 59 11.90 14.41 7.43
C PRO A 59 10.78 13.38 7.50
N PRO A 60 10.43 12.74 6.37
CA PRO A 60 9.37 11.72 6.33
C PRO A 60 9.80 10.42 7.02
N ILE A 61 8.83 9.54 7.31
CA ILE A 61 9.05 8.23 7.93
C ILE A 61 10.08 7.40 7.15
N ILE A 62 10.02 7.40 5.82
CA ILE A 62 10.98 6.66 4.97
C ILE A 62 12.42 7.17 5.12
N ALA A 63 12.61 8.43 5.49
CA ALA A 63 13.90 9.01 5.80
C ALA A 63 14.29 8.89 7.29
N GLY A 64 13.45 8.27 8.11
CA GLY A 64 13.67 8.03 9.53
C GLY A 64 13.20 9.16 10.43
N GLY A 65 12.37 10.09 9.96
CA GLY A 65 11.71 11.12 10.75
C GLY A 65 10.24 10.80 11.01
N LEU A 66 9.50 11.77 11.53
CA LEU A 66 8.08 11.67 11.87
C LEU A 66 7.20 12.64 11.03
N GLY A 67 7.69 13.03 9.85
CA GLY A 67 6.93 13.80 8.89
C GLY A 67 5.77 13.02 8.28
N SER A 68 4.62 13.67 8.17
CA SER A 68 3.38 13.05 7.68
C SER A 68 3.18 13.15 6.16
N VAL A 69 4.10 13.81 5.42
CA VAL A 69 4.07 13.93 3.96
C VAL A 69 5.23 13.14 3.33
N ARG A 70 5.23 12.97 2.02
CA ARG A 70 6.22 12.14 1.34
C ARG A 70 7.65 12.71 1.41
N PHE A 71 7.80 14.01 1.24
CA PHE A 71 9.07 14.72 1.28
C PHE A 71 9.15 15.59 2.54
N GLY A 72 10.36 15.93 2.97
CA GLY A 72 10.54 16.78 4.15
C GLY A 72 12.00 17.12 4.40
N GLY A 73 12.27 17.94 5.41
CA GLY A 73 13.61 18.42 5.69
C GLY A 73 14.17 19.24 4.51
N ASP A 74 15.29 18.79 3.93
CA ASP A 74 16.01 19.41 2.81
C ASP A 74 15.61 18.85 1.43
N GLU A 75 14.45 18.19 1.31
CA GLU A 75 14.06 17.48 0.09
C GLU A 75 13.32 18.33 -0.95
N SER A 76 13.28 19.65 -0.81
CA SER A 76 12.81 20.54 -1.88
C SER A 76 13.69 20.47 -3.13
N GLY A 77 13.10 20.71 -4.32
CA GLY A 77 13.80 20.69 -5.61
C GLY A 77 13.28 19.63 -6.57
N LEU A 78 14.09 19.32 -7.60
CA LEU A 78 13.74 18.34 -8.62
C LEU A 78 13.97 16.92 -8.08
N ARG A 79 12.95 16.06 -8.19
CA ARG A 79 12.94 14.67 -7.70
C ARG A 79 12.40 13.73 -8.76
N LEU A 80 12.88 12.48 -8.74
CA LEU A 80 12.18 11.38 -9.38
C LEU A 80 11.00 11.00 -8.48
N GLY A 81 9.78 11.21 -8.96
CA GLY A 81 8.57 10.78 -8.26
C GLY A 81 8.45 9.27 -8.25
N ARG A 82 8.38 8.67 -9.45
CA ARG A 82 8.34 7.22 -9.66
C ARG A 82 8.78 6.89 -11.10
N ALA A 83 9.45 5.78 -11.27
CA ALA A 83 9.55 5.06 -12.53
C ALA A 83 8.87 3.70 -12.34
N ARG A 84 7.96 3.33 -13.25
CA ARG A 84 7.14 2.12 -13.14
C ARG A 84 7.17 1.35 -14.45
N PHE A 85 7.27 0.03 -14.36
CA PHE A 85 7.08 -0.89 -15.47
C PHE A 85 5.97 -1.88 -15.13
N ALA A 86 4.98 -1.98 -16.01
CA ALA A 86 3.92 -2.98 -15.90
C ALA A 86 3.90 -3.87 -17.13
N LEU A 87 3.54 -5.13 -16.92
CA LEU A 87 3.36 -6.14 -17.96
C LEU A 87 2.06 -6.90 -17.67
N SER A 88 1.19 -6.98 -18.69
CA SER A 88 0.01 -7.84 -18.68
C SER A 88 0.07 -8.78 -19.87
N GLN A 89 0.01 -10.08 -19.60
CA GLN A 89 0.08 -11.14 -20.62
C GLN A 89 -1.11 -12.06 -20.48
N ASN A 90 -1.91 -12.16 -21.55
CA ASN A 90 -2.95 -13.18 -21.62
C ASN A 90 -2.32 -14.54 -21.89
N LEU A 91 -2.67 -15.53 -21.08
CA LEU A 91 -2.25 -16.93 -21.17
C LEU A 91 -3.46 -17.77 -21.61
N GLY A 92 -3.83 -17.65 -22.89
CA GLY A 92 -5.08 -18.14 -23.44
C GLY A 92 -6.27 -17.23 -23.08
N GLU A 93 -7.48 -17.81 -23.09
CA GLU A 93 -8.73 -17.04 -22.94
C GLU A 93 -9.14 -16.81 -21.48
N LEU A 94 -8.67 -17.68 -20.57
CA LEU A 94 -9.13 -17.72 -19.19
C LEU A 94 -8.14 -17.17 -18.18
N PHE A 95 -6.86 -17.14 -18.53
CA PHE A 95 -5.78 -16.74 -17.63
C PHE A 95 -5.07 -15.50 -18.11
N SER A 96 -4.62 -14.67 -17.18
CA SER A 96 -3.70 -13.56 -17.44
C SER A 96 -2.66 -13.45 -16.34
N LEU A 97 -1.42 -13.13 -16.73
CA LEU A 97 -0.34 -12.78 -15.81
C LEU A 97 -0.25 -11.26 -15.73
N HIS A 98 -0.10 -10.74 -14.53
CA HIS A 98 0.16 -9.32 -14.28
C HIS A 98 1.41 -9.14 -13.43
N LEU A 99 2.30 -8.25 -13.88
CA LEU A 99 3.50 -7.84 -13.15
C LEU A 99 3.55 -6.32 -13.09
N ASP A 100 3.87 -5.76 -11.94
CA ASP A 100 4.07 -4.35 -11.71
C ASP A 100 5.33 -4.14 -10.87
N ALA A 101 6.27 -3.37 -11.38
CA ALA A 101 7.52 -3.03 -10.73
C ALA A 101 7.67 -1.52 -10.68
N SER A 102 8.11 -1.00 -9.56
CA SER A 102 8.29 0.42 -9.36
C SER A 102 9.63 0.75 -8.71
N SER A 103 10.12 1.96 -9.02
CA SER A 103 11.28 2.58 -8.43
C SER A 103 10.94 4.01 -8.03
N TRP A 104 11.44 4.45 -6.89
CA TRP A 104 11.24 5.79 -6.37
C TRP A 104 12.58 6.47 -6.13
N GLY A 105 12.63 7.80 -6.32
CA GLY A 105 13.81 8.61 -6.07
C GLY A 105 13.98 9.01 -4.59
N ASP A 106 13.42 8.25 -3.67
CA ASP A 106 13.50 8.52 -2.23
C ASP A 106 14.81 7.99 -1.65
N ARG A 107 15.15 8.38 -0.42
CA ARG A 107 16.35 7.91 0.32
C ARG A 107 16.17 6.49 0.89
N ASP A 108 15.37 5.64 0.26
CA ASP A 108 15.11 4.25 0.67
C ASP A 108 16.26 3.31 0.24
N LYS A 109 16.48 2.26 1.04
CA LYS A 109 17.46 1.19 0.72
C LYS A 109 16.91 0.16 -0.28
N THR A 110 15.61 0.12 -0.53
CA THR A 110 14.95 -0.75 -1.51
C THR A 110 14.22 0.09 -2.57
N PRO A 111 14.95 0.88 -3.38
CA PRO A 111 14.31 1.83 -4.29
C PRO A 111 13.59 1.16 -5.47
N VAL A 112 13.86 -0.11 -5.77
CA VAL A 112 13.31 -0.85 -6.93
C VAL A 112 12.77 -2.20 -6.49
N GLY A 113 11.58 -2.56 -6.95
CA GLY A 113 11.03 -3.89 -6.73
C GLY A 113 9.61 -4.04 -7.26
N LEU A 114 9.08 -5.24 -7.12
CA LEU A 114 7.71 -5.56 -7.49
C LEU A 114 6.74 -4.96 -6.49
N THR A 115 5.67 -4.36 -7.01
CA THR A 115 4.50 -3.92 -6.24
C THR A 115 3.34 -4.88 -6.36
N GLU A 116 3.19 -5.52 -7.53
CA GLU A 116 2.23 -6.59 -7.76
C GLU A 116 2.82 -7.66 -8.69
N ALA A 117 2.45 -8.92 -8.45
CA ALA A 117 2.79 -10.06 -9.29
C ALA A 117 1.76 -11.17 -9.09
N TYR A 118 0.81 -11.34 -9.99
CA TYR A 118 -0.25 -12.32 -9.81
C TYR A 118 -0.71 -12.95 -11.13
N LEU A 119 -1.23 -14.17 -11.01
CA LEU A 119 -2.01 -14.86 -12.02
C LEU A 119 -3.49 -14.62 -11.75
N GLN A 120 -4.26 -14.27 -12.78
CA GLN A 120 -5.70 -14.15 -12.70
C GLN A 120 -6.38 -15.17 -13.56
N PHE A 121 -7.34 -15.90 -13.00
CA PHE A 121 -8.31 -16.73 -13.70
C PHE A 121 -9.63 -15.99 -13.82
N ARG A 122 -10.16 -15.86 -15.05
CA ARG A 122 -11.40 -15.13 -15.32
C ARG A 122 -12.18 -15.83 -16.42
N PRO A 123 -12.98 -16.85 -16.09
CA PRO A 123 -13.87 -17.50 -17.04
C PRO A 123 -14.95 -16.55 -17.54
N TYR A 124 -15.55 -16.91 -18.66
CA TYR A 124 -16.70 -16.18 -19.19
C TYR A 124 -17.86 -16.18 -18.18
N PRO A 125 -18.60 -15.06 -18.06
CA PRO A 125 -19.77 -15.02 -17.20
C PRO A 125 -20.80 -16.07 -17.58
N TYR A 126 -21.32 -16.79 -16.59
CA TYR A 126 -22.35 -17.81 -16.75
C TYR A 126 -23.57 -17.51 -15.88
N ALA A 127 -24.79 -17.63 -16.44
CA ALA A 127 -26.06 -17.45 -15.75
C ALA A 127 -26.16 -16.12 -14.96
N GLY A 128 -25.54 -15.04 -15.48
CA GLY A 128 -25.54 -13.73 -14.80
C GLY A 128 -24.48 -13.59 -13.69
N TYR A 129 -23.61 -14.59 -13.48
CA TYR A 129 -22.52 -14.53 -12.53
C TYR A 129 -21.17 -14.41 -13.23
N ARG A 130 -20.25 -13.68 -12.61
CA ARG A 130 -18.85 -13.55 -13.05
C ARG A 130 -17.91 -13.95 -11.91
N LEU A 131 -17.10 -14.96 -12.14
CA LEU A 131 -16.04 -15.40 -11.23
C LEU A 131 -14.72 -14.75 -11.62
N ARG A 132 -13.92 -14.36 -10.64
CA ARG A 132 -12.51 -13.99 -10.77
C ARG A 132 -11.74 -14.62 -9.63
N VAL A 133 -10.57 -15.19 -9.95
CA VAL A 133 -9.64 -15.70 -8.94
C VAL A 133 -8.28 -15.09 -9.23
N LYS A 134 -7.62 -14.55 -8.22
CA LYS A 134 -6.24 -14.09 -8.30
C LYS A 134 -5.38 -14.93 -7.36
N ALA A 135 -4.14 -15.21 -7.76
CA ALA A 135 -3.14 -15.88 -6.92
C ALA A 135 -1.79 -15.19 -7.13
N GLY A 136 -1.13 -14.79 -6.03
CA GLY A 136 0.13 -14.06 -6.03
C GLY A 136 0.12 -12.86 -5.09
N ALA A 137 0.83 -11.80 -5.46
CA ALA A 137 0.90 -10.55 -4.70
C ALA A 137 0.08 -9.46 -5.39
N PHE A 138 -0.90 -8.90 -4.69
CA PHE A 138 -1.82 -7.88 -5.22
C PHE A 138 -2.45 -7.06 -4.11
N TYR A 139 -3.00 -5.89 -4.44
CA TYR A 139 -3.79 -5.11 -3.48
C TYR A 139 -5.18 -5.71 -3.29
N ALA A 140 -5.56 -5.94 -2.03
CA ALA A 140 -6.95 -6.25 -1.68
C ALA A 140 -7.87 -5.08 -2.13
N PRO A 141 -9.14 -5.34 -2.47
CA PRO A 141 -10.05 -4.33 -3.01
C PRO A 141 -10.60 -3.39 -1.93
N ILE A 142 -9.73 -2.75 -1.15
CA ILE A 142 -10.08 -1.87 -0.04
C ILE A 142 -10.29 -0.44 -0.55
N SER A 143 -9.33 0.09 -1.33
CA SER A 143 -9.35 1.48 -1.80
C SER A 143 -10.49 1.76 -2.78
N LEU A 144 -11.15 2.91 -2.62
CA LEU A 144 -12.04 3.51 -3.61
C LEU A 144 -11.37 4.62 -4.43
N GLU A 145 -10.27 5.17 -3.94
CA GLU A 145 -9.48 6.22 -4.58
C GLU A 145 -8.49 5.63 -5.58
N ASN A 146 -7.67 4.64 -5.17
CA ASN A 146 -6.60 4.06 -5.99
C ASN A 146 -7.15 2.94 -6.88
N ARG A 147 -7.51 3.26 -8.10
CA ARG A 147 -8.19 2.35 -9.03
C ARG A 147 -7.60 2.30 -10.44
N THR A 148 -6.56 3.06 -10.69
CA THR A 148 -5.85 3.03 -11.98
C THR A 148 -4.69 2.05 -11.97
N SER A 149 -4.07 1.82 -13.12
CA SER A 149 -2.88 1.02 -13.27
C SER A 149 -1.79 1.48 -12.28
N GLY A 150 -1.05 0.54 -11.68
CA GLY A 150 -0.06 0.84 -10.65
C GLY A 150 -0.65 1.25 -9.30
N TRP A 151 -1.91 0.95 -9.06
CA TRP A 151 -2.66 1.27 -7.84
C TRP A 151 -2.58 2.76 -7.48
N GLU A 152 -2.88 3.63 -8.45
CA GLU A 152 -2.81 5.08 -8.32
C GLU A 152 -4.17 5.76 -8.21
N SER A 153 -4.17 6.96 -7.62
CA SER A 153 -5.30 7.88 -7.64
C SER A 153 -5.36 8.64 -8.98
N PRO A 154 -6.50 8.66 -9.67
CA PRO A 154 -6.69 9.52 -10.84
C PRO A 154 -6.98 10.98 -10.46
N TYR A 155 -7.06 11.30 -9.16
CA TYR A 155 -7.54 12.58 -8.65
C TYR A 155 -6.44 13.45 -8.02
N THR A 156 -5.42 12.82 -7.42
CA THR A 156 -4.37 13.46 -6.63
C THR A 156 -3.03 12.78 -6.88
N LEU A 157 -1.92 13.40 -6.50
CA LEU A 157 -0.61 12.73 -6.39
C LEU A 157 -0.52 11.94 -5.09
N SER A 158 -0.71 12.64 -3.96
CA SER A 158 -0.72 11.99 -2.65
C SER A 158 -2.00 11.19 -2.44
N TYR A 159 -1.86 10.00 -1.85
CA TYR A 159 -3.00 9.19 -1.43
C TYR A 159 -3.60 9.73 -0.13
N SER A 160 -4.84 9.32 0.18
CA SER A 160 -5.46 9.53 1.47
C SER A 160 -4.64 8.89 2.59
N ALA A 161 -4.87 9.26 3.84
CA ALA A 161 -4.24 8.62 4.98
C ALA A 161 -4.48 7.10 4.97
N ILE A 162 -5.69 6.65 4.61
CA ILE A 162 -6.04 5.24 4.46
C ILE A 162 -5.16 4.58 3.40
N ASP A 163 -5.16 5.10 2.19
CA ASP A 163 -4.51 4.46 1.05
C ASP A 163 -2.99 4.59 1.11
N SER A 164 -2.45 5.64 1.76
CA SER A 164 -1.02 5.73 2.07
C SER A 164 -0.57 4.58 2.96
N TRP A 165 -1.29 4.31 4.04
CA TRP A 165 -0.99 3.19 4.94
C TRP A 165 -1.12 1.85 4.23
N LEU A 166 -2.22 1.61 3.50
CA LEU A 166 -2.42 0.39 2.72
C LEU A 166 -1.29 0.16 1.71
N GLY A 167 -0.86 1.21 1.01
CA GLY A 167 0.24 1.16 0.06
C GLY A 167 1.59 0.82 0.68
N GLN A 168 1.80 1.20 1.92
CA GLN A 168 3.04 0.97 2.66
C GLN A 168 3.10 -0.39 3.34
N GLU A 169 2.02 -0.84 3.98
CA GLU A 169 2.08 -2.00 4.87
C GLU A 169 1.14 -3.14 4.50
N VAL A 170 0.04 -2.88 3.77
CA VAL A 170 -1.00 -3.91 3.54
C VAL A 170 -0.99 -4.37 2.08
N ARG A 171 -0.54 -5.61 1.87
CA ARG A 171 -0.53 -6.26 0.56
C ARG A 171 -0.91 -7.73 0.70
N THR A 172 -1.84 -8.21 -0.12
CA THR A 172 -2.14 -9.63 -0.17
C THR A 172 -1.03 -10.38 -0.90
N ILE A 173 -0.42 -11.36 -0.24
CA ILE A 173 0.39 -12.41 -0.87
C ILE A 173 -0.35 -13.73 -0.65
N GLY A 174 -1.20 -14.11 -1.61
CA GLY A 174 -2.14 -15.22 -1.39
C GLY A 174 -3.10 -15.43 -2.55
N THR A 175 -4.33 -15.78 -2.21
CA THR A 175 -5.40 -16.04 -3.18
C THR A 175 -6.66 -15.26 -2.83
N GLU A 176 -7.27 -14.66 -3.85
CA GLU A 176 -8.56 -13.96 -3.77
C GLU A 176 -9.57 -14.62 -4.71
N VAL A 177 -10.78 -14.79 -4.23
CA VAL A 177 -11.94 -15.19 -5.04
C VAL A 177 -12.96 -14.05 -5.00
N GLN A 178 -13.39 -13.60 -6.15
CA GLN A 178 -14.48 -12.62 -6.30
C GLN A 178 -15.60 -13.20 -7.16
N LEU A 179 -16.81 -13.12 -6.65
CA LEU A 179 -18.05 -13.51 -7.34
C LEU A 179 -18.94 -12.28 -7.48
N ASP A 180 -19.25 -11.91 -8.72
CA ASP A 180 -20.19 -10.82 -9.02
C ASP A 180 -21.49 -11.40 -9.60
N TRP A 181 -22.63 -11.02 -9.04
CA TRP A 181 -23.92 -11.15 -9.70
C TRP A 181 -24.15 -9.91 -10.57
N LEU A 182 -24.32 -10.13 -11.87
CA LEU A 182 -24.47 -9.09 -12.89
C LEU A 182 -25.97 -8.82 -13.10
N GLY A 183 -26.64 -8.23 -12.11
CA GLY A 183 -28.07 -7.99 -12.12
C GLY A 183 -28.53 -7.12 -13.28
N ARG A 184 -27.70 -6.18 -13.72
CA ARG A 184 -27.98 -5.33 -14.89
C ARG A 184 -28.13 -6.11 -16.20
N ARG A 185 -27.45 -7.25 -16.32
CA ARG A 185 -27.66 -8.17 -17.46
C ARG A 185 -29.02 -8.88 -17.41
N SER A 186 -29.65 -8.88 -16.23
CA SER A 186 -30.96 -9.48 -15.98
C SER A 186 -32.07 -8.44 -15.82
N GLY A 187 -31.82 -7.19 -16.24
CA GLY A 187 -32.82 -6.12 -16.22
C GLY A 187 -32.95 -5.36 -14.89
N HIS A 188 -32.02 -5.57 -13.95
CA HIS A 188 -31.97 -4.79 -12.69
C HIS A 188 -31.04 -3.57 -12.83
N ASP A 189 -31.19 -2.59 -11.97
CA ASP A 189 -30.37 -1.38 -11.97
C ASP A 189 -29.03 -1.55 -11.23
N PHE A 190 -28.77 -2.70 -10.61
CA PHE A 190 -27.61 -2.91 -9.75
C PHE A 190 -26.94 -4.26 -9.97
N ASP A 191 -25.64 -4.30 -9.67
CA ASP A 191 -24.83 -5.50 -9.55
C ASP A 191 -24.35 -5.66 -8.11
N LEU A 192 -24.16 -6.91 -7.65
CA LEU A 192 -23.64 -7.24 -6.32
C LEU A 192 -22.36 -8.06 -6.46
N GLY A 193 -21.37 -7.79 -5.61
CA GLY A 193 -20.14 -8.53 -5.55
C GLY A 193 -19.83 -9.00 -4.14
N ALA A 194 -19.24 -10.19 -4.03
CA ALA A 194 -18.65 -10.71 -2.82
C ALA A 194 -17.20 -11.09 -3.11
N THR A 195 -16.29 -10.76 -2.18
CA THR A 195 -14.86 -11.06 -2.29
C THR A 195 -14.40 -11.74 -1.01
N ALA A 196 -13.54 -12.75 -1.13
CA ALA A 196 -12.85 -13.39 -0.02
C ALA A 196 -11.39 -13.64 -0.42
N GLY A 197 -10.46 -13.42 0.51
CA GLY A 197 -9.04 -13.67 0.32
C GLY A 197 -8.42 -14.36 1.52
N VAL A 198 -7.41 -15.19 1.22
CA VAL A 198 -6.53 -15.83 2.21
C VAL A 198 -5.09 -15.51 1.82
N PHE A 199 -4.27 -15.09 2.78
CA PHE A 199 -2.92 -14.61 2.53
C PHE A 199 -1.97 -14.95 3.68
N GLY A 200 -0.68 -14.82 3.44
CA GLY A 200 0.40 -14.89 4.43
C GLY A 200 1.40 -13.77 4.17
N TRP A 201 2.55 -13.83 4.85
CA TRP A 201 3.63 -12.84 4.77
C TRP A 201 3.19 -11.40 5.07
N ASP A 202 2.32 -11.24 6.05
CA ASP A 202 1.80 -9.93 6.46
C ASP A 202 1.83 -9.71 7.99
N ASP A 203 2.68 -10.48 8.69
CA ASP A 203 2.84 -10.39 10.15
C ASP A 203 3.51 -9.09 10.60
N GLY A 204 4.10 -8.33 9.70
CA GLY A 204 4.71 -7.03 9.99
C GLY A 204 3.78 -5.84 9.77
N ALA A 205 2.57 -6.05 9.22
CA ALA A 205 1.64 -4.98 8.92
C ALA A 205 1.10 -4.31 10.20
N GLY A 206 1.08 -2.98 10.23
CA GLY A 206 0.69 -2.18 11.39
C GLY A 206 1.87 -1.61 12.18
N ALA A 207 3.08 -2.13 11.98
CA ALA A 207 4.27 -1.67 12.68
C ALA A 207 4.63 -0.21 12.37
N ALA A 208 4.60 0.22 11.10
CA ALA A 208 4.89 1.59 10.75
C ALA A 208 3.78 2.53 11.19
N LEU A 209 2.51 2.08 11.15
CA LEU A 209 1.38 2.84 11.65
C LEU A 209 1.49 3.10 13.17
N ALA A 210 1.77 2.07 13.96
CA ALA A 210 1.90 2.20 15.41
C ALA A 210 3.07 3.12 15.80
N ASN A 211 4.20 2.98 15.13
CA ASN A 211 5.42 3.74 15.46
C ASN A 211 5.43 5.15 14.87
N GLY A 212 4.89 5.36 13.67
CA GLY A 212 5.00 6.61 12.93
C GLY A 212 3.68 7.35 12.69
N GLY A 213 2.56 6.65 12.87
CA GLY A 213 1.24 7.18 12.56
C GLY A 213 0.89 7.18 11.07
N PHE A 214 -0.23 7.77 10.74
CA PHE A 214 -0.67 7.95 9.35
C PHE A 214 0.16 8.99 8.62
N THR A 215 0.38 8.71 7.34
CA THR A 215 1.05 9.60 6.39
C THR A 215 0.14 9.86 5.18
N LEU A 216 0.47 10.90 4.40
CA LEU A 216 -0.17 11.20 3.13
C LEU A 216 0.90 11.19 2.04
N THR A 217 1.11 10.04 1.43
CA THR A 217 2.15 9.80 0.44
C THR A 217 1.61 8.90 -0.67
N ASP A 218 2.19 8.94 -1.84
CA ASP A 218 1.96 7.98 -2.92
C ASP A 218 3.04 6.88 -2.96
N ARG A 219 3.91 6.83 -1.93
CA ARG A 219 4.95 5.81 -1.81
C ARG A 219 4.35 4.46 -1.45
N GLN A 220 4.57 3.48 -2.30
CA GLN A 220 4.22 2.09 -2.06
C GLN A 220 5.46 1.31 -1.63
N THR A 221 5.34 0.40 -0.70
CA THR A 221 6.45 -0.51 -0.36
C THR A 221 6.50 -1.64 -1.38
N VAL A 222 7.68 -1.91 -1.91
CA VAL A 222 7.90 -3.08 -2.78
C VAL A 222 7.85 -4.35 -1.97
N LEU A 223 7.51 -5.47 -2.59
CA LEU A 223 7.49 -6.78 -1.94
C LEU A 223 8.83 -7.07 -1.27
N TRP A 224 8.78 -7.50 0.00
CA TRP A 224 9.93 -7.71 0.89
C TRP A 224 10.79 -6.45 1.15
N GLY A 225 10.25 -5.27 0.82
CA GLY A 225 10.82 -3.99 1.18
C GLY A 225 10.55 -3.62 2.65
N ARG A 226 11.08 -2.48 3.04
CA ARG A 226 10.97 -1.93 4.41
C ARG A 226 10.35 -0.56 4.38
N VAL A 227 9.68 -0.19 5.48
CA VAL A 227 9.22 1.17 5.74
C VAL A 227 10.07 1.75 6.86
N GLY A 228 10.67 2.92 6.64
CA GLY A 228 11.56 3.59 7.59
C GLY A 228 13.01 3.13 7.53
N LYS A 229 13.87 3.73 8.38
CA LYS A 229 15.30 3.41 8.45
C LYS A 229 15.58 2.42 9.59
N PRO A 230 16.41 1.37 9.36
CA PRO A 230 16.87 0.50 10.42
C PRO A 230 17.63 1.26 11.51
N GLY A 231 17.29 0.99 12.77
CA GLY A 231 18.03 1.48 13.93
C GLY A 231 17.82 2.95 14.29
N VAL A 232 16.87 3.66 13.69
CA VAL A 232 16.50 5.03 14.05
C VAL A 232 15.16 4.98 14.81
N PRO A 233 15.13 5.23 16.14
CA PRO A 233 13.88 5.42 16.85
C PRO A 233 13.12 6.67 16.31
N PRO A 234 11.79 6.72 16.44
CA PRO A 234 10.87 5.70 16.92
C PRO A 234 10.53 4.67 15.87
N VAL A 235 10.74 4.99 14.59
CA VAL A 235 10.40 4.10 13.47
C VAL A 235 11.59 3.17 13.24
N ARG A 236 11.67 2.10 13.99
CA ARG A 236 12.45 0.95 13.54
C ARG A 236 11.87 0.51 12.21
N ALA A 237 12.73 0.19 11.23
CA ALA A 237 12.25 -0.22 9.91
C ALA A 237 11.19 -1.32 10.05
N ALA A 238 9.95 -1.01 9.69
CA ALA A 238 8.90 -2.01 9.59
C ALA A 238 9.16 -2.88 8.37
N GLU A 239 9.01 -4.19 8.53
CA GLU A 239 9.12 -5.20 7.48
C GLU A 239 7.74 -5.83 7.25
N PRO A 240 6.83 -5.17 6.51
CA PRO A 240 5.44 -5.60 6.43
C PRO A 240 5.27 -6.99 5.81
N PHE A 241 6.19 -7.39 4.90
CA PHE A 241 6.07 -8.66 4.17
C PHE A 241 6.91 -9.77 4.81
N ARG A 242 6.64 -10.04 6.09
CA ARG A 242 7.27 -11.12 6.86
C ARG A 242 6.24 -12.16 7.28
N GLU A 243 6.70 -13.41 7.36
CA GLU A 243 5.98 -14.54 7.93
C GLU A 243 6.72 -15.01 9.16
N MET A 244 6.09 -15.04 10.32
CA MET A 244 6.74 -15.30 11.59
C MET A 244 6.06 -16.41 12.39
N ASP A 245 4.77 -16.69 12.17
CA ASP A 245 4.01 -17.65 12.98
C ASP A 245 3.35 -18.79 12.18
N GLY A 246 3.43 -18.76 10.85
CA GLY A 246 2.86 -19.77 9.96
C GLY A 246 1.35 -19.74 9.85
N LYS A 247 0.67 -18.66 10.27
CA LYS A 247 -0.77 -18.53 10.18
C LYS A 247 -1.16 -17.75 8.93
N ALA A 248 -2.31 -18.10 8.38
CA ALA A 248 -2.88 -17.39 7.27
C ALA A 248 -3.90 -16.34 7.74
N GLY A 249 -3.72 -15.13 7.29
CA GLY A 249 -4.70 -14.05 7.38
C GLY A 249 -5.85 -14.24 6.38
N ALA A 250 -6.92 -13.50 6.58
CA ALA A 250 -8.07 -13.50 5.70
C ALA A 250 -8.74 -12.14 5.61
N TYR A 251 -9.40 -11.87 4.50
CA TYR A 251 -10.35 -10.78 4.38
C TYR A 251 -11.60 -11.21 3.65
N GLY A 252 -12.68 -10.48 3.89
CA GLY A 252 -13.95 -10.64 3.18
C GLY A 252 -14.62 -9.31 2.96
N GLY A 253 -15.28 -9.14 1.82
CA GLY A 253 -15.92 -7.90 1.45
C GLY A 253 -17.16 -8.08 0.60
N LEU A 254 -18.01 -7.06 0.62
CA LEU A 254 -19.21 -6.95 -0.19
C LEU A 254 -19.17 -5.62 -0.95
N GLU A 255 -19.69 -5.65 -2.17
CA GLU A 255 -19.81 -4.47 -3.02
C GLU A 255 -21.18 -4.44 -3.69
N ALA A 256 -21.81 -3.27 -3.70
CA ALA A 256 -23.02 -2.99 -4.48
C ALA A 256 -22.71 -1.86 -5.47
N ARG A 257 -23.10 -2.04 -6.74
CA ARG A 257 -22.96 -1.04 -7.80
C ARG A 257 -24.34 -0.71 -8.38
N TYR A 258 -24.72 0.54 -8.32
CA TYR A 258 -25.97 1.03 -8.88
C TYR A 258 -25.70 1.89 -10.11
N LEU A 259 -26.23 1.50 -11.28
CA LEU A 259 -26.13 2.16 -12.59
C LEU A 259 -24.69 2.58 -12.98
N ASP A 260 -23.66 1.87 -12.55
CA ASP A 260 -22.22 2.25 -12.66
C ASP A 260 -21.88 3.62 -12.05
N ARG A 261 -22.81 4.27 -11.38
CA ARG A 261 -22.64 5.61 -10.81
C ARG A 261 -22.39 5.61 -9.32
N VAL A 262 -22.93 4.62 -8.62
CA VAL A 262 -22.77 4.51 -7.17
C VAL A 262 -22.12 3.18 -6.85
N VAL A 263 -21.06 3.22 -6.08
CA VAL A 263 -20.37 2.03 -5.53
C VAL A 263 -20.38 2.15 -4.02
N LEU A 264 -20.97 1.17 -3.37
CA LEU A 264 -20.90 0.98 -1.92
C LEU A 264 -20.03 -0.26 -1.67
N ARG A 265 -19.03 -0.16 -0.81
CA ARG A 265 -18.12 -1.26 -0.46
C ARG A 265 -17.93 -1.35 1.03
N PHE A 266 -17.89 -2.58 1.52
CA PHE A 266 -17.51 -2.93 2.87
C PHE A 266 -16.47 -4.06 2.80
N LEU A 267 -15.46 -4.01 3.66
CA LEU A 267 -14.45 -5.05 3.79
C LEU A 267 -13.96 -5.15 5.23
N ARG A 268 -13.79 -6.39 5.70
CA ARG A 268 -13.08 -6.74 6.94
C ARG A 268 -11.79 -7.47 6.61
N TYR A 269 -10.71 -7.07 7.28
CA TYR A 269 -9.37 -7.63 7.16
C TYR A 269 -8.87 -8.09 8.53
N ASP A 270 -8.14 -9.22 8.54
CA ASP A 270 -7.52 -9.78 9.74
C ASP A 270 -6.30 -10.61 9.31
N ASN A 271 -5.08 -10.17 9.66
CA ASN A 271 -3.87 -10.93 9.35
C ASN A 271 -3.65 -12.14 10.27
N LYS A 272 -4.38 -12.21 11.40
CA LYS A 272 -4.31 -13.31 12.38
C LYS A 272 -2.91 -13.60 12.93
N ALA A 273 -1.99 -12.66 12.78
CA ALA A 273 -0.63 -12.82 13.30
C ALA A 273 -0.65 -13.02 14.82
N ASN A 274 0.24 -13.87 15.32
CA ASN A 274 0.43 -14.04 16.75
C ASN A 274 1.27 -12.88 17.31
N PRO A 275 0.72 -11.97 18.12
CA PRO A 275 1.42 -10.77 18.58
C PRO A 275 2.63 -11.09 19.50
N SER A 276 2.76 -12.33 19.97
CA SER A 276 3.92 -12.81 20.73
C SER A 276 5.00 -13.50 19.87
N ALA A 277 4.74 -13.71 18.58
CA ALA A 277 5.72 -14.32 17.70
C ALA A 277 6.86 -13.35 17.38
N THR A 278 8.06 -13.91 17.30
CA THR A 278 9.29 -13.14 17.01
C THR A 278 10.15 -13.91 16.03
N ASP A 279 10.66 -13.24 15.01
CA ASP A 279 11.67 -13.82 14.11
C ASP A 279 12.96 -14.08 14.88
N ALA A 280 13.43 -15.32 14.87
CA ALA A 280 14.59 -15.76 15.64
C ALA A 280 15.92 -15.11 15.21
N VAL A 281 15.99 -14.55 13.98
CA VAL A 281 17.21 -13.99 13.41
C VAL A 281 17.24 -12.46 13.51
N THR A 282 16.11 -11.82 13.19
CA THR A 282 16.02 -10.36 13.13
C THR A 282 15.46 -9.75 14.41
N HIS A 283 14.90 -10.58 15.32
CA HIS A 283 14.18 -10.17 16.53
C HIS A 283 13.00 -9.21 16.24
N THR A 284 12.46 -9.25 15.02
CA THR A 284 11.26 -8.51 14.65
C THR A 284 10.05 -9.21 15.27
N ILE A 285 9.13 -8.44 15.85
CA ILE A 285 7.90 -8.93 16.48
C ILE A 285 6.78 -8.92 15.44
N ALA A 286 5.90 -9.90 15.49
CA ALA A 286 4.69 -9.96 14.68
C ALA A 286 3.62 -8.99 15.22
N TRP A 287 2.88 -8.38 14.33
CA TRP A 287 1.81 -7.41 14.60
C TRP A 287 0.46 -8.02 14.23
N ASN A 288 -0.41 -8.19 15.21
CA ASN A 288 -1.80 -8.61 14.95
C ASN A 288 -2.61 -7.40 14.51
N THR A 289 -3.00 -7.37 13.25
CA THR A 289 -3.68 -6.22 12.64
C THR A 289 -5.03 -6.60 12.08
N THR A 290 -6.08 -5.95 12.59
CA THR A 290 -7.46 -6.14 12.15
C THR A 290 -8.12 -4.79 11.86
N PHE A 291 -8.93 -4.72 10.81
CA PHE A 291 -9.72 -3.52 10.54
C PHE A 291 -10.98 -3.80 9.70
N ASN A 292 -11.90 -2.85 9.76
CA ASN A 292 -13.04 -2.73 8.87
C ASN A 292 -12.88 -1.48 8.01
N SER A 293 -13.29 -1.57 6.75
CA SER A 293 -13.37 -0.43 5.83
C SER A 293 -14.75 -0.37 5.21
N ALA A 294 -15.31 0.83 5.14
CA ALA A 294 -16.54 1.11 4.43
C ALA A 294 -16.37 2.34 3.54
N GLY A 295 -16.92 2.32 2.34
CA GLY A 295 -16.78 3.45 1.44
C GLY A 295 -17.89 3.55 0.41
N LEU A 296 -18.12 4.79 0.00
CA LEU A 296 -19.09 5.19 -1.00
C LEU A 296 -18.38 6.03 -2.08
N ARG A 297 -18.57 5.64 -3.34
CA ARG A 297 -18.18 6.45 -4.50
C ARG A 297 -19.41 6.77 -5.34
N VAL A 298 -19.58 8.03 -5.68
CA VAL A 298 -20.67 8.53 -6.52
C VAL A 298 -20.07 9.23 -7.73
N GLU A 299 -20.42 8.77 -8.93
CA GLU A 299 -20.10 9.42 -10.19
C GLU A 299 -21.33 10.15 -10.71
N GLY A 300 -21.34 11.45 -10.50
CA GLY A 300 -22.42 12.34 -10.95
C GLY A 300 -22.33 12.66 -12.44
N GLY A 301 -23.41 13.24 -12.97
CA GLY A 301 -23.41 13.78 -14.31
C GLY A 301 -22.32 14.87 -14.50
N ASN A 302 -21.95 15.14 -15.75
CA ASN A 302 -21.02 16.21 -16.11
C ASN A 302 -19.61 16.06 -15.49
N GLY A 303 -19.14 14.84 -15.17
CA GLY A 303 -17.79 14.55 -14.73
C GLY A 303 -17.51 14.85 -13.25
N TRP A 304 -18.52 14.93 -12.39
CA TRP A 304 -18.35 14.97 -10.96
C TRP A 304 -18.10 13.57 -10.39
N THR A 305 -17.17 13.49 -9.44
CA THR A 305 -16.93 12.29 -8.62
C THR A 305 -16.84 12.73 -7.17
N ALA A 306 -17.56 12.02 -6.29
CA ALA A 306 -17.45 12.14 -4.85
C ALA A 306 -17.09 10.78 -4.24
N ILE A 307 -16.13 10.76 -3.32
CA ILE A 307 -15.73 9.56 -2.59
C ILE A 307 -15.74 9.88 -1.10
N PHE A 308 -16.33 8.98 -0.33
CA PHE A 308 -16.17 8.90 1.12
C PHE A 308 -15.64 7.52 1.46
N GLN A 309 -14.60 7.45 2.28
CA GLN A 309 -14.12 6.19 2.82
C GLN A 309 -13.77 6.35 4.29
N TRP A 310 -14.09 5.34 5.07
CA TRP A 310 -13.80 5.20 6.47
C TRP A 310 -13.12 3.87 6.72
N LEU A 311 -12.18 3.86 7.66
CA LEU A 311 -11.45 2.69 8.11
C LEU A 311 -11.24 2.79 9.61
N GLN A 312 -11.45 1.68 10.33
CA GLN A 312 -11.20 1.57 11.76
C GLN A 312 -10.71 0.17 12.10
N GLY A 313 -9.72 0.10 12.97
CA GLY A 313 -9.13 -1.16 13.38
C GLY A 313 -8.23 -1.01 14.58
N GLN A 314 -7.43 -2.03 14.79
CA GLN A 314 -6.36 -2.05 15.79
C GLN A 314 -5.19 -2.87 15.27
N THR A 315 -4.01 -2.54 15.76
CA THR A 315 -2.81 -3.37 15.65
C THR A 315 -2.23 -3.60 17.03
N SER A 316 -1.65 -4.77 17.31
CA SER A 316 -1.11 -5.10 18.62
C SER A 316 0.12 -5.96 18.56
N ILE A 317 0.96 -5.86 19.58
CA ILE A 317 2.07 -6.76 19.89
C ILE A 317 1.93 -7.24 21.33
N ALA A 318 2.51 -8.41 21.65
CA ALA A 318 2.53 -8.92 23.02
C ALA A 318 3.94 -9.44 23.39
N PRO A 319 4.97 -8.59 23.43
CA PRO A 319 6.30 -8.97 23.82
C PRO A 319 6.29 -9.46 25.26
N GLN A 320 6.86 -10.65 25.51
CA GLN A 320 6.95 -11.23 26.86
C GLN A 320 5.59 -11.42 27.57
N GLY A 321 4.47 -11.47 26.81
CA GLY A 321 3.13 -11.71 27.34
C GLY A 321 2.37 -10.48 27.80
N SER A 322 2.95 -9.26 27.72
CA SER A 322 2.23 -8.01 27.94
C SER A 322 1.74 -7.47 26.60
N GLU A 323 0.44 -7.28 26.45
CA GLU A 323 -0.15 -6.79 25.20
C GLU A 323 -0.14 -5.27 25.17
N VAL A 324 0.31 -4.72 24.04
CA VAL A 324 0.22 -3.30 23.73
C VAL A 324 -0.60 -3.18 22.43
N GLN A 325 -1.61 -2.32 22.48
CA GLN A 325 -2.58 -2.15 21.40
C GLN A 325 -2.56 -0.72 20.88
N TRP A 326 -2.72 -0.57 19.56
CA TRP A 326 -2.88 0.70 18.87
C TRP A 326 -4.19 0.69 18.07
N PRO A 327 -5.33 1.03 18.68
CA PRO A 327 -6.53 1.33 17.92
C PRO A 327 -6.29 2.52 16.99
N PHE A 328 -6.81 2.42 15.79
CA PHE A 328 -6.67 3.44 14.77
C PHE A 328 -7.95 3.67 14.00
N ARG A 329 -8.12 4.89 13.51
CA ARG A 329 -9.22 5.26 12.62
C ARG A 329 -8.78 6.32 11.63
N ALA A 330 -9.29 6.22 10.41
CA ALA A 330 -9.09 7.22 9.39
C ALA A 330 -10.33 7.35 8.50
N SER A 331 -10.53 8.52 7.94
CA SER A 331 -11.59 8.78 6.97
C SER A 331 -11.18 9.89 6.01
N TYR A 332 -11.72 9.87 4.81
CA TYR A 332 -11.59 10.99 3.90
C TYR A 332 -12.86 11.24 3.09
N VAL A 333 -13.00 12.48 2.64
CA VAL A 333 -13.95 12.92 1.62
C VAL A 333 -13.14 13.51 0.47
N LEU A 334 -13.38 13.02 -0.75
CA LEU A 334 -12.78 13.52 -1.97
C LEU A 334 -13.89 13.99 -2.92
N LEU A 335 -13.74 15.18 -3.46
CA LEU A 335 -14.58 15.70 -4.52
C LEU A 335 -13.71 16.04 -5.72
N ALA A 336 -14.05 15.54 -6.89
CA ALA A 336 -13.35 15.82 -8.13
C ALA A 336 -14.31 16.25 -9.24
N LYS A 337 -13.84 17.15 -10.09
CA LYS A 337 -14.55 17.60 -11.28
C LYS A 337 -13.66 17.46 -12.49
N ARG A 338 -14.07 16.59 -13.43
CA ARG A 338 -13.41 16.46 -14.73
C ARG A 338 -14.16 17.26 -15.79
N PHE A 339 -13.40 17.99 -16.62
CA PHE A 339 -13.91 18.74 -17.76
C PHE A 339 -12.87 18.68 -18.90
N GLY A 340 -13.21 17.91 -19.94
CA GLY A 340 -12.27 17.58 -21.02
C GLY A 340 -11.02 16.88 -20.48
N SER A 341 -9.85 17.44 -20.78
CA SER A 341 -8.54 16.96 -20.33
C SER A 341 -8.13 17.45 -18.95
N HIS A 342 -8.98 18.18 -18.25
CA HIS A 342 -8.69 18.80 -16.96
C HIS A 342 -9.45 18.12 -15.84
N THR A 343 -8.83 17.99 -14.66
CA THR A 343 -9.47 17.55 -13.43
C THR A 343 -9.05 18.45 -12.28
N LEU A 344 -10.03 18.94 -11.53
CA LEU A 344 -9.82 19.63 -10.26
C LEU A 344 -10.31 18.71 -9.14
N SER A 345 -9.52 18.60 -8.08
CA SER A 345 -9.84 17.74 -6.93
C SER A 345 -9.57 18.44 -5.62
N ALA A 346 -10.41 18.16 -4.64
CA ALA A 346 -10.21 18.55 -3.25
C ALA A 346 -10.45 17.31 -2.37
N ARG A 347 -9.57 17.06 -1.40
CA ARG A 347 -9.72 15.98 -0.41
C ARG A 347 -9.47 16.53 0.99
N TYR A 348 -10.30 16.08 1.94
CA TYR A 348 -10.12 16.27 3.36
C TYR A 348 -9.95 14.93 4.03
N ASP A 349 -8.86 14.75 4.75
CA ASP A 349 -8.52 13.56 5.52
C ASP A 349 -8.59 13.85 7.02
N LYS A 350 -9.06 12.88 7.80
CA LYS A 350 -8.99 12.85 9.26
C LYS A 350 -8.47 11.49 9.71
N PHE A 351 -7.52 11.49 10.64
CA PHE A 351 -6.86 10.26 11.09
C PHE A 351 -6.44 10.34 12.54
N GLU A 352 -6.35 9.16 13.19
CA GLU A 352 -6.01 9.01 14.58
C GLU A 352 -5.46 7.60 14.85
N VAL A 353 -4.42 7.54 15.68
CA VAL A 353 -3.83 6.32 16.26
C VAL A 353 -3.67 6.60 17.74
N GLU A 354 -4.10 5.68 18.62
CA GLU A 354 -3.98 5.79 20.07
C GLU A 354 -3.28 4.54 20.61
N GLY A 355 -2.17 4.70 21.34
CA GLY A 355 -1.48 3.59 22.00
C GLY A 355 -2.03 3.33 23.40
N HIS A 356 -2.28 2.06 23.72
CA HIS A 356 -2.72 1.63 25.06
C HIS A 356 -1.90 0.42 25.49
N SER A 357 -1.45 0.42 26.75
CA SER A 357 -0.74 -0.69 27.37
C SER A 357 -1.59 -1.30 28.48
N ASP A 358 -1.53 -2.62 28.66
CA ASP A 358 -2.23 -3.33 29.72
C ASP A 358 -1.74 -2.95 31.14
N ASP A 359 -0.53 -2.41 31.27
CA ASP A 359 0.04 -1.96 32.53
C ASP A 359 -0.39 -0.53 32.92
N GLY A 360 -1.24 0.10 32.11
CA GLY A 360 -1.76 1.45 32.32
C GLY A 360 -0.77 2.58 32.02
N SER A 361 0.36 2.27 31.36
CA SER A 361 1.24 3.31 30.84
C SER A 361 0.62 3.87 29.56
N ASP A 362 0.24 5.15 29.58
CA ASP A 362 -0.33 5.86 28.42
C ASP A 362 0.74 6.30 27.39
N ASP A 363 1.98 5.82 27.54
CA ASP A 363 3.16 6.33 26.82
C ASP A 363 3.46 5.60 25.49
N ASN A 364 2.48 4.86 24.94
CA ASN A 364 2.70 4.01 23.78
C ASN A 364 2.52 4.70 22.40
N GLY A 365 2.70 6.00 22.38
CA GLY A 365 2.61 6.78 21.15
C GLY A 365 1.16 7.01 20.67
N TRP A 366 0.84 8.22 20.30
CA TRP A 366 -0.44 8.55 19.69
C TRP A 366 -0.26 9.66 18.64
N GLN A 367 -1.17 9.66 17.67
CA GLN A 367 -1.23 10.69 16.65
C GLN A 367 -2.70 11.04 16.36
N LYS A 368 -2.99 12.34 16.29
CA LYS A 368 -4.26 12.87 15.76
C LYS A 368 -3.97 13.92 14.72
N GLY A 369 -4.70 13.88 13.59
CA GLY A 369 -4.45 14.85 12.55
C GLY A 369 -5.56 14.96 11.51
N HIS A 370 -5.38 15.96 10.67
CA HIS A 370 -6.19 16.16 9.47
C HIS A 370 -5.32 16.75 8.36
N ALA A 371 -5.80 16.59 7.13
CA ALA A 371 -5.13 17.14 5.97
C ALA A 371 -6.12 17.68 4.95
N ILE A 372 -5.65 18.66 4.16
CA ILE A 372 -6.35 19.18 2.99
C ILE A 372 -5.42 19.01 1.79
N THR A 373 -5.94 18.38 0.74
CA THR A 373 -5.26 18.24 -0.55
C THR A 373 -6.07 18.93 -1.64
N LEU A 374 -5.42 19.79 -2.42
CA LEU A 374 -5.98 20.39 -3.63
C LEU A 374 -5.11 20.00 -4.81
N ALA A 375 -5.71 19.48 -5.86
CA ALA A 375 -4.97 19.06 -7.05
C ALA A 375 -5.62 19.54 -8.34
N TYR A 376 -4.77 19.93 -9.27
CA TYR A 376 -5.14 20.19 -10.65
C TYR A 376 -4.35 19.26 -11.56
N ILE A 377 -5.06 18.53 -12.43
CA ILE A 377 -4.48 17.60 -13.38
C ILE A 377 -4.85 18.06 -14.80
N PHE A 378 -3.84 18.16 -15.66
CA PHE A 378 -3.99 18.32 -17.09
C PHE A 378 -3.45 17.09 -17.81
N GLN A 379 -4.34 16.36 -18.48
CA GLN A 379 -4.00 15.15 -19.22
C GLN A 379 -4.55 15.21 -20.64
N PRO A 380 -3.78 15.83 -21.59
CA PRO A 380 -4.23 16.06 -22.97
C PRO A 380 -4.37 14.74 -23.78
N GLY A 381 -3.81 13.65 -23.29
CA GLY A 381 -3.87 12.33 -23.90
C GLY A 381 -3.35 11.27 -22.95
N ALA A 382 -3.24 10.03 -23.40
CA ALA A 382 -2.78 8.92 -22.55
C ALA A 382 -1.31 9.03 -22.14
N ARG A 383 -0.48 9.66 -22.99
CA ARG A 383 0.98 9.71 -22.81
C ARG A 383 1.46 10.69 -21.75
N TRP A 384 0.82 11.86 -21.62
CA TRP A 384 1.29 12.93 -20.76
C TRP A 384 0.27 13.29 -19.70
N ARG A 385 0.73 13.39 -18.45
CA ARG A 385 -0.05 13.91 -17.32
C ARG A 385 0.79 14.93 -16.55
N TYR A 386 0.22 16.12 -16.40
CA TYR A 386 0.77 17.22 -15.61
C TYR A 386 -0.10 17.38 -14.39
N THR A 387 0.51 17.43 -13.21
CA THR A 387 -0.25 17.56 -11.96
C THR A 387 0.39 18.64 -11.10
N LEU A 388 -0.41 19.58 -10.65
CA LEU A 388 -0.06 20.53 -9.59
C LEU A 388 -0.86 20.14 -8.35
N GLU A 389 -0.18 19.89 -7.24
CA GLU A 389 -0.82 19.54 -5.98
C GLU A 389 -0.29 20.40 -4.84
N TRP A 390 -1.20 20.86 -4.00
CA TRP A 390 -0.95 21.46 -2.71
C TRP A 390 -1.56 20.57 -1.63
N LEU A 391 -0.74 20.17 -0.68
CA LEU A 391 -1.10 19.34 0.47
C LEU A 391 -0.68 20.06 1.75
N ARG A 392 -1.60 20.20 2.70
CA ARG A 392 -1.32 20.66 4.05
C ARG A 392 -1.81 19.65 5.07
N VAL A 393 -0.90 19.21 5.95
CA VAL A 393 -1.19 18.31 7.07
C VAL A 393 -0.97 19.05 8.38
N GLN A 394 -1.90 18.92 9.29
CA GLN A 394 -1.74 19.34 10.67
C GLN A 394 -1.95 18.13 11.58
N SER A 395 -0.95 17.80 12.38
CA SER A 395 -1.01 16.63 13.26
C SER A 395 -0.33 16.92 14.59
N THR A 396 -0.87 16.31 15.64
CA THR A 396 -0.24 16.22 16.95
C THR A 396 0.22 14.76 17.12
N SER A 397 1.47 14.55 17.51
CA SER A 397 2.05 13.22 17.73
C SER A 397 2.95 13.26 18.96
N TYR A 398 2.73 12.31 19.87
CA TYR A 398 3.55 12.14 21.06
C TYR A 398 4.99 11.75 20.71
N ASN A 399 5.16 10.83 19.76
CA ASN A 399 6.48 10.38 19.32
C ASN A 399 7.38 11.51 18.80
N ARG A 400 6.79 12.58 18.27
CA ARG A 400 7.55 13.75 17.82
C ARG A 400 8.19 14.51 18.99
N GLN A 401 7.51 14.61 20.12
CA GLN A 401 8.04 15.21 21.32
C GLN A 401 9.11 14.32 21.97
N GLU A 402 8.89 13.01 22.01
CA GLU A 402 9.77 12.07 22.68
C GLU A 402 11.08 11.82 21.91
N PHE A 403 11.03 11.71 20.58
CA PHE A 403 12.17 11.25 19.78
C PHE A 403 12.80 12.30 18.88
N GLU A 404 12.14 13.43 18.65
CA GLU A 404 12.68 14.50 17.79
C GLU A 404 12.95 15.81 18.58
N ASP A 405 12.74 15.83 19.91
CA ASP A 405 12.82 17.03 20.75
C ASP A 405 11.99 18.21 20.18
N GLY A 406 10.95 17.88 19.40
CA GLY A 406 10.13 18.85 18.67
C GLY A 406 8.77 19.09 19.32
N PRO A 407 8.05 20.14 18.90
CA PRO A 407 6.70 20.35 19.37
C PRO A 407 5.79 19.18 18.96
N PRO A 408 4.92 18.68 19.84
CA PRO A 408 4.03 17.58 19.51
C PRO A 408 3.08 17.92 18.35
N THR A 409 2.69 19.19 18.22
CA THR A 409 1.84 19.68 17.12
C THR A 409 2.70 20.31 16.04
N ALA A 410 2.55 19.82 14.82
CA ALA A 410 3.24 20.35 13.64
C ALA A 410 2.26 20.54 12.48
N SER A 411 2.54 21.53 11.65
CA SER A 411 1.90 21.75 10.36
C SER A 411 2.95 21.59 9.28
N GLN A 412 2.65 20.80 8.27
CA GLN A 412 3.52 20.59 7.10
C GLN A 412 2.78 20.98 5.83
N THR A 413 3.45 21.65 4.94
CA THR A 413 2.92 22.01 3.62
C THR A 413 3.83 21.43 2.54
N GLN A 414 3.25 20.76 1.57
CA GLN A 414 3.95 20.23 0.41
C GLN A 414 3.27 20.70 -0.87
N VAL A 415 4.04 21.31 -1.77
CA VAL A 415 3.60 21.69 -3.11
C VAL A 415 4.41 20.87 -4.11
N GLN A 416 3.74 20.24 -5.04
CA GLN A 416 4.37 19.42 -6.06
C GLN A 416 3.86 19.82 -7.45
N PHE A 417 4.78 19.99 -8.39
CA PHE A 417 4.46 19.97 -9.81
C PHE A 417 5.07 18.74 -10.44
N ALA A 418 4.23 17.81 -10.90
CA ALA A 418 4.64 16.53 -11.47
C ALA A 418 4.39 16.48 -12.97
N VAL A 419 5.34 15.91 -13.69
CA VAL A 419 5.23 15.60 -15.13
C VAL A 419 5.46 14.11 -15.29
N ARG A 420 4.41 13.38 -15.72
CA ARG A 420 4.48 11.95 -16.02
C ARG A 420 4.39 11.74 -17.53
N CYS A 421 5.30 10.90 -18.02
CA CYS A 421 5.29 10.37 -19.39
C CYS A 421 5.07 8.86 -19.33
N ALA A 422 4.02 8.37 -20.03
CA ALA A 422 3.72 6.96 -20.16
C ALA A 422 3.99 6.48 -21.60
N LEU A 423 4.65 5.34 -21.71
CA LEU A 423 5.00 4.67 -22.97
C LEU A 423 4.51 3.22 -22.92
N GLY A 424 4.15 2.65 -24.09
CA GLY A 424 3.79 1.24 -24.20
C GLY A 424 2.38 1.00 -24.75
N SER A 425 1.98 -0.26 -24.79
CA SER A 425 0.69 -0.68 -25.32
C SER A 425 -0.48 -0.40 -24.39
N LEU A 426 -0.25 -0.38 -23.05
CA LEU A 426 -1.26 -0.02 -22.04
C LEU A 426 -1.49 1.50 -21.94
N ALA A 427 -0.59 2.30 -22.50
CA ALA A 427 -0.65 3.76 -22.48
C ALA A 427 -1.35 4.37 -23.71
N ARG A 428 -1.98 3.55 -24.54
CA ARG A 428 -2.68 3.97 -25.78
C ARG A 428 -4.16 4.23 -25.58
#